data_106a001921d6d3b160b4897cde112753
#
_entry.id   106a001921d6d3b160b4897cde112753
#
_cell.length_a   1.000
_cell.length_b   1.000
_cell.length_c   1.000
_cell.angle_alpha   90.00
_cell.angle_beta   90.00
_cell.angle_gamma   90.00
#
_symmetry.space_group_name_H-M   'P 1'
#
loop_
_entity.id
_entity.type
_entity.pdbx_description
1 polymer ?
#
loop_
_entity_poly.entity_id
_entity_poly.type
_entity_poly.pdbx_seq_one_letter_code
_entity_poly.pdbx_strand_id
1 'polypeptide(L)'
;MNALDKLLKDATAGDPITGLKWTRKTCRKLANELKRKGFQVEHSTIPRLAQLLGYTLRGNRKRLSRKQDDRRDQQMRYIEKQRKRFARKKQPEISVDGKKKEKIGQFRNAGRTLRKEPLDVLATDFLTDAIGKASLYGIYDIQQNEGFMEVGVSHETAEFASIAIRRWLLKIGSVHYKNCSCLLIQADSGGANACDSWLWKVELQKLANEFQLAITVTHYPPGASKWNLIEHRMFSVISQNWAGQP
;
A
#
# COMPACT_ATOMS: atom_id res chain seq x y z
N MET A 1 -37.22 12.58 -11.47
CA MET A 1 -36.40 11.55 -12.14
C MET A 1 -35.97 11.93 -13.54
N ASN A 2 -36.88 12.24 -14.47
CA ASN A 2 -36.54 12.59 -15.88
C ASN A 2 -35.55 13.75 -16.04
N ALA A 3 -35.67 14.80 -15.19
CA ALA A 3 -34.75 15.94 -15.26
C ALA A 3 -33.31 15.56 -14.86
N LEU A 4 -33.14 14.73 -13.83
CA LEU A 4 -31.82 14.25 -13.40
C LEU A 4 -31.22 13.31 -14.44
N ASP A 5 -32.00 12.41 -15.01
CA ASP A 5 -31.55 11.47 -16.05
C ASP A 5 -31.06 12.25 -17.30
N LYS A 6 -31.78 13.26 -17.73
CA LYS A 6 -31.34 14.14 -18.81
C LYS A 6 -30.02 14.84 -18.49
N LEU A 7 -29.89 15.42 -17.30
CA LEU A 7 -28.63 16.08 -16.87
C LEU A 7 -27.45 15.12 -16.78
N LEU A 8 -27.68 13.88 -16.43
CA LEU A 8 -26.65 12.86 -16.42
C LEU A 8 -26.26 12.44 -17.84
N LYS A 9 -27.24 12.20 -18.71
CA LYS A 9 -27.02 11.84 -20.13
C LYS A 9 -26.28 12.92 -20.89
N ASP A 10 -26.68 14.19 -20.73
CA ASP A 10 -26.07 15.34 -21.41
C ASP A 10 -24.59 15.56 -21.02
N ALA A 11 -24.17 15.03 -19.86
CA ALA A 11 -22.81 15.15 -19.35
C ALA A 11 -22.04 13.82 -19.32
N THR A 12 -22.57 12.82 -20.01
CA THR A 12 -21.97 11.50 -20.06
C THR A 12 -20.86 11.47 -21.10
N ALA A 13 -19.65 11.12 -20.68
CA ALA A 13 -18.56 10.69 -21.56
C ALA A 13 -18.62 9.17 -21.70
N GLY A 14 -18.07 8.64 -22.78
CA GLY A 14 -18.04 7.21 -23.04
C GLY A 14 -16.76 6.76 -23.74
N ASP A 15 -16.45 5.50 -23.56
CA ASP A 15 -15.43 4.82 -24.32
C ASP A 15 -16.09 4.16 -25.54
N PRO A 16 -15.73 4.55 -26.77
CA PRO A 16 -16.36 4.02 -27.98
C PRO A 16 -16.07 2.53 -28.20
N ILE A 17 -15.01 1.99 -27.61
CA ILE A 17 -14.60 0.59 -27.79
C ILE A 17 -15.37 -0.32 -26.83
N THR A 18 -15.41 0.05 -25.54
CA THR A 18 -16.04 -0.78 -24.50
C THR A 18 -17.50 -0.46 -24.22
N GLY A 19 -17.99 0.65 -24.75
CA GLY A 19 -19.36 1.15 -24.49
C GLY A 19 -19.56 1.66 -23.04
N LEU A 20 -18.51 1.68 -22.21
CA LEU A 20 -18.59 2.18 -20.84
C LEU A 20 -18.90 3.67 -20.83
N LYS A 21 -19.83 4.07 -19.97
CA LYS A 21 -20.25 5.47 -19.81
C LYS A 21 -20.03 5.96 -18.39
N TRP A 22 -19.59 7.21 -18.24
CA TRP A 22 -19.39 7.87 -16.95
C TRP A 22 -19.67 9.38 -17.04
N THR A 23 -19.94 10.00 -15.90
CA THR A 23 -20.06 11.46 -15.79
C THR A 23 -19.15 12.00 -14.68
N ARG A 24 -18.59 13.18 -14.90
CA ARG A 24 -17.78 13.92 -13.93
C ARG A 24 -18.56 15.04 -13.20
N LYS A 25 -19.86 15.20 -13.46
CA LYS A 25 -20.67 16.17 -12.71
C LYS A 25 -20.69 15.80 -11.23
N THR A 26 -20.36 16.75 -10.37
CA THR A 26 -20.46 16.57 -8.93
C THR A 26 -21.91 16.63 -8.46
N CYS A 27 -22.23 15.98 -7.35
CA CYS A 27 -23.57 16.00 -6.77
C CYS A 27 -24.05 17.45 -6.47
N ARG A 28 -23.13 18.33 -6.06
CA ARG A 28 -23.44 19.76 -5.85
C ARG A 28 -23.83 20.46 -7.16
N LYS A 29 -23.10 20.21 -8.21
CA LYS A 29 -23.40 20.79 -9.53
C LYS A 29 -24.74 20.30 -10.05
N LEU A 30 -25.03 19.00 -9.94
CA LEU A 30 -26.33 18.43 -10.31
C LEU A 30 -27.48 19.01 -9.47
N ALA A 31 -27.32 19.16 -8.17
CA ALA A 31 -28.32 19.79 -7.29
C ALA A 31 -28.60 21.25 -7.71
N ASN A 32 -27.56 22.03 -7.99
CA ASN A 32 -27.70 23.42 -8.42
C ASN A 32 -28.41 23.52 -9.79
N GLU A 33 -28.10 22.65 -10.75
CA GLU A 33 -28.78 22.61 -12.05
C GLU A 33 -30.25 22.20 -11.91
N LEU A 34 -30.58 21.28 -11.01
CA LEU A 34 -31.95 20.90 -10.69
C LEU A 34 -32.70 22.07 -10.00
N LYS A 35 -32.06 22.80 -9.07
CA LYS A 35 -32.65 23.99 -8.45
C LYS A 35 -32.98 25.07 -9.50
N ARG A 36 -32.11 25.30 -10.48
CA ARG A 36 -32.40 26.20 -11.62
C ARG A 36 -33.59 25.77 -12.48
N LYS A 37 -33.90 24.47 -12.49
CA LYS A 37 -35.06 23.90 -13.17
C LYS A 37 -36.31 23.81 -12.28
N GLY A 38 -36.30 24.44 -11.08
CA GLY A 38 -37.44 24.50 -10.17
C GLY A 38 -37.55 23.33 -9.19
N PHE A 39 -36.57 22.43 -9.13
CA PHE A 39 -36.59 21.28 -8.21
C PHE A 39 -35.82 21.60 -6.92
N GLN A 40 -36.47 21.49 -5.77
CA GLN A 40 -35.85 21.66 -4.47
C GLN A 40 -35.14 20.33 -4.04
N VAL A 41 -33.86 20.21 -4.35
CA VAL A 41 -33.06 19.01 -4.08
C VAL A 41 -31.70 19.40 -3.49
N GLU A 42 -31.35 18.79 -2.37
CA GLU A 42 -30.03 18.94 -1.75
C GLU A 42 -29.02 17.95 -2.36
N HIS A 43 -27.75 18.35 -2.37
CA HIS A 43 -26.68 17.56 -2.96
C HIS A 43 -26.51 16.18 -2.31
N SER A 44 -26.88 16.02 -1.02
CA SER A 44 -26.86 14.76 -0.27
C SER A 44 -27.91 13.75 -0.79
N THR A 45 -28.99 14.22 -1.42
CA THR A 45 -30.04 13.38 -1.99
C THR A 45 -29.68 12.85 -3.39
N ILE A 46 -28.80 13.56 -4.11
CA ILE A 46 -28.43 13.21 -5.49
C ILE A 46 -27.88 11.78 -5.64
N PRO A 47 -26.98 11.26 -4.76
CA PRO A 47 -26.48 9.90 -4.89
C PRO A 47 -27.59 8.84 -4.87
N ARG A 48 -28.60 9.00 -3.98
CA ARG A 48 -29.74 8.09 -3.91
C ARG A 48 -30.59 8.12 -5.18
N LEU A 49 -30.87 9.31 -5.70
CA LEU A 49 -31.62 9.48 -6.94
C LEU A 49 -30.83 8.95 -8.16
N ALA A 50 -29.52 9.16 -8.19
CA ALA A 50 -28.65 8.63 -9.23
C ALA A 50 -28.61 7.10 -9.20
N GLN A 51 -28.63 6.48 -8.02
CA GLN A 51 -28.66 5.03 -7.86
C GLN A 51 -29.93 4.42 -8.46
N LEU A 52 -31.07 5.07 -8.31
CA LEU A 52 -32.32 4.64 -8.95
C LEU A 52 -32.26 4.68 -10.49
N LEU A 53 -31.34 5.46 -11.05
CA LEU A 53 -31.05 5.54 -12.48
C LEU A 53 -29.87 4.64 -12.89
N GLY A 54 -29.36 3.79 -11.98
CA GLY A 54 -28.24 2.89 -12.25
C GLY A 54 -26.86 3.51 -12.11
N TYR A 55 -26.74 4.78 -11.70
CA TYR A 55 -25.46 5.45 -11.47
C TYR A 55 -25.03 5.34 -10.01
N THR A 56 -23.81 4.86 -9.78
CA THR A 56 -23.20 4.82 -8.43
C THR A 56 -21.78 5.39 -8.49
N LEU A 57 -21.34 6.01 -7.39
CA LEU A 57 -19.95 6.41 -7.25
C LEU A 57 -19.10 5.16 -7.14
N ARG A 58 -18.20 4.97 -8.11
CA ARG A 58 -17.31 3.79 -8.14
C ARG A 58 -15.88 4.25 -8.38
N GLY A 59 -14.97 3.76 -7.57
CA GLY A 59 -13.54 3.83 -7.85
C GLY A 59 -13.08 2.68 -8.74
N ASN A 60 -11.88 2.79 -9.27
CA ASN A 60 -11.26 1.70 -10.00
C ASN A 60 -11.05 0.49 -9.10
N ARG A 61 -11.45 -0.69 -9.57
CA ARG A 61 -11.26 -1.95 -8.85
C ARG A 61 -10.00 -2.64 -9.39
N LYS A 62 -9.02 -2.83 -8.53
CA LYS A 62 -7.85 -3.66 -8.82
C LYS A 62 -8.24 -5.14 -8.84
N ARG A 63 -8.74 -5.64 -9.96
CA ARG A 63 -9.23 -7.03 -10.10
C ARG A 63 -8.47 -7.83 -11.16
N LEU A 64 -7.95 -7.15 -12.18
CA LEU A 64 -7.25 -7.81 -13.28
C LEU A 64 -5.81 -8.09 -12.85
N SER A 65 -5.44 -9.36 -12.78
CA SER A 65 -4.05 -9.81 -12.63
C SER A 65 -3.56 -10.30 -13.99
N ARG A 66 -2.38 -9.83 -14.43
CA ARG A 66 -1.77 -10.29 -15.67
C ARG A 66 -1.25 -11.73 -15.59
N LYS A 67 -0.94 -12.18 -14.38
CA LYS A 67 -0.51 -13.56 -14.10
C LYS A 67 -1.55 -14.22 -13.20
N GLN A 68 -2.26 -15.19 -13.73
CA GLN A 68 -3.03 -16.14 -12.94
C GLN A 68 -2.17 -17.40 -12.80
N ASP A 69 -1.90 -17.82 -11.57
CA ASP A 69 -1.23 -19.07 -11.27
C ASP A 69 -2.25 -19.96 -10.57
N ASP A 70 -2.51 -21.11 -11.13
CA ASP A 70 -3.47 -22.10 -10.59
C ASP A 70 -3.05 -22.61 -9.21
N ARG A 71 -1.75 -22.48 -8.88
CA ARG A 71 -1.19 -22.85 -7.58
C ARG A 71 -1.33 -21.77 -6.50
N ARG A 72 -1.96 -20.63 -6.82
CA ARG A 72 -2.10 -19.51 -5.91
C ARG A 72 -2.72 -19.88 -4.57
N ASP A 73 -3.80 -20.67 -4.60
CA ASP A 73 -4.48 -21.12 -3.38
C ASP A 73 -3.60 -22.08 -2.57
N GLN A 74 -2.86 -22.95 -3.23
CA GLN A 74 -1.91 -23.85 -2.59
C GLN A 74 -0.79 -23.05 -1.89
N GLN A 75 -0.25 -22.05 -2.56
CA GLN A 75 0.76 -21.14 -1.99
C GLN A 75 0.25 -20.40 -0.77
N MET A 76 -0.97 -19.82 -0.85
CA MET A 76 -1.59 -19.14 0.29
C MET A 76 -1.83 -20.06 1.48
N ARG A 77 -2.29 -21.29 1.25
CA ARG A 77 -2.45 -22.31 2.31
C ARG A 77 -1.10 -22.71 2.92
N TYR A 78 -0.04 -22.78 2.13
CA TYR A 78 1.31 -23.02 2.64
C TYR A 78 1.78 -21.88 3.54
N ILE A 79 1.62 -20.63 3.11
CA ILE A 79 1.94 -19.44 3.93
C ILE A 79 1.21 -19.51 5.27
N GLU A 80 -0.10 -19.73 5.24
CA GLU A 80 -0.92 -19.83 6.45
C GLU A 80 -0.50 -20.98 7.38
N LYS A 81 -0.09 -22.12 6.81
CA LYS A 81 0.46 -23.26 7.57
C LYS A 81 1.74 -22.85 8.29
N GLN A 82 2.67 -22.15 7.60
CA GLN A 82 3.91 -21.69 8.23
C GLN A 82 3.62 -20.66 9.33
N ARG A 83 2.75 -19.69 9.09
CA ARG A 83 2.32 -18.72 10.10
C ARG A 83 1.83 -19.38 11.38
N LYS A 84 0.90 -20.32 11.26
CA LYS A 84 0.38 -21.10 12.41
C LYS A 84 1.47 -21.90 13.13
N ARG A 85 2.45 -22.44 12.38
CA ARG A 85 3.58 -23.16 12.95
C ARG A 85 4.46 -22.25 13.79
N PHE A 86 4.84 -21.08 13.28
CA PHE A 86 5.71 -20.12 13.97
C PHE A 86 5.00 -19.50 15.18
N ALA A 87 3.73 -19.12 15.03
CA ALA A 87 2.93 -18.57 16.14
C ALA A 87 2.82 -19.58 17.30
N ARG A 88 2.53 -20.87 17.02
CA ARG A 88 2.49 -21.91 18.08
C ARG A 88 3.81 -22.08 18.81
N LYS A 89 4.92 -21.90 18.10
CA LYS A 89 6.26 -22.00 18.68
C LYS A 89 6.75 -20.69 19.31
N LYS A 90 5.93 -19.63 19.29
CA LYS A 90 6.31 -18.27 19.74
C LYS A 90 7.61 -17.78 19.09
N GLN A 91 7.84 -18.16 17.83
CA GLN A 91 9.00 -17.72 17.04
C GLN A 91 8.64 -16.49 16.22
N PRO A 92 9.59 -15.58 15.98
CA PRO A 92 9.33 -14.34 15.25
C PRO A 92 8.78 -14.58 13.84
N GLU A 93 7.79 -13.78 13.48
CA GLU A 93 7.16 -13.72 12.16
C GLU A 93 7.10 -12.27 11.72
N ILE A 94 7.83 -11.92 10.67
CA ILE A 94 7.88 -10.57 10.13
C ILE A 94 7.35 -10.52 8.70
N SER A 95 6.66 -9.43 8.37
CA SER A 95 6.33 -9.05 7.01
C SER A 95 7.26 -7.93 6.57
N VAL A 96 7.91 -8.08 5.43
CA VAL A 96 8.89 -7.11 4.93
C VAL A 96 8.52 -6.62 3.53
N ASP A 97 8.77 -5.34 3.28
CA ASP A 97 8.51 -4.73 1.97
C ASP A 97 9.22 -3.38 1.83
N GLY A 98 9.48 -2.98 0.59
CA GLY A 98 9.91 -1.63 0.25
C GLY A 98 8.72 -0.68 0.08
N LYS A 99 8.71 0.43 0.80
CA LYS A 99 7.75 1.51 0.55
C LYS A 99 8.22 2.35 -0.64
N LYS A 100 7.29 2.84 -1.45
CA LYS A 100 7.60 3.78 -2.52
C LYS A 100 8.58 4.86 -2.04
N LYS A 101 9.65 5.10 -2.82
CA LYS A 101 10.64 6.14 -2.52
C LYS A 101 9.98 7.50 -2.36
N GLU A 102 10.39 8.22 -1.33
CA GLU A 102 9.92 9.57 -1.06
C GLU A 102 10.94 10.59 -1.53
N LYS A 103 10.46 11.68 -2.12
CA LYS A 103 11.29 12.84 -2.45
C LYS A 103 11.55 13.63 -1.16
N ILE A 104 12.79 14.04 -0.93
CA ILE A 104 13.15 14.91 0.20
C ILE A 104 13.18 16.34 -0.29
N GLY A 105 12.37 17.21 0.32
CA GLY A 105 12.23 18.62 -0.05
C GLY A 105 10.81 19.12 0.19
N GLN A 106 10.59 20.40 -0.10
CA GLN A 106 9.27 21.04 0.09
C GLN A 106 8.29 20.69 -1.06
N PHE A 107 8.00 19.40 -1.22
CA PHE A 107 7.06 18.93 -2.22
C PHE A 107 5.66 18.78 -1.65
N ARG A 108 4.66 18.96 -2.51
CA ARG A 108 3.27 18.69 -2.13
C ARG A 108 3.07 17.21 -1.84
N ASN A 109 2.74 16.88 -0.60
CA ASN A 109 2.29 15.55 -0.26
C ASN A 109 0.75 15.47 -0.27
N ALA A 110 0.21 14.33 -0.72
CA ALA A 110 -1.23 14.13 -0.80
C ALA A 110 -1.88 14.15 0.60
N GLY A 111 -3.11 14.63 0.68
CA GLY A 111 -3.88 14.69 1.92
C GLY A 111 -4.08 16.09 2.45
N ARG A 112 -4.72 16.19 3.61
CA ARG A 112 -5.05 17.46 4.29
C ARG A 112 -4.92 17.28 5.79
N THR A 113 -4.36 18.28 6.46
CA THR A 113 -4.25 18.34 7.92
C THR A 113 -4.94 19.59 8.44
N LEU A 114 -5.44 19.54 9.66
CA LEU A 114 -5.99 20.74 10.32
C LEU A 114 -4.84 21.61 10.80
N ARG A 115 -4.76 22.81 10.24
CA ARG A 115 -3.77 23.84 10.63
C ARG A 115 -4.35 25.24 10.42
N LYS A 116 -3.77 26.25 11.07
CA LYS A 116 -4.23 27.63 10.98
C LYS A 116 -3.96 28.21 9.58
N GLU A 117 -2.79 27.96 9.04
CA GLU A 117 -2.34 28.44 7.73
C GLU A 117 -1.83 27.30 6.85
N PRO A 118 -1.99 27.39 5.52
CA PRO A 118 -1.41 26.39 4.61
C PRO A 118 0.11 26.45 4.66
N LEU A 119 0.78 25.32 4.43
CA LEU A 119 2.21 25.30 4.15
C LEU A 119 2.42 25.55 2.66
N ASP A 120 3.29 26.51 2.36
CA ASP A 120 3.75 26.74 1.00
C ASP A 120 4.77 25.65 0.64
N VAL A 121 4.58 25.11 -0.53
CA VAL A 121 5.45 24.07 -1.13
C VAL A 121 5.83 24.50 -2.54
N LEU A 122 6.79 23.82 -3.14
CA LEU A 122 7.19 24.10 -4.51
C LEU A 122 6.00 24.05 -5.47
N ALA A 123 5.92 24.98 -6.38
CA ALA A 123 4.84 25.07 -7.38
C ALA A 123 4.90 23.90 -8.38
N THR A 124 6.07 23.31 -8.53
CA THR A 124 6.34 22.20 -9.45
C THR A 124 6.98 21.03 -8.72
N ASP A 125 6.72 19.82 -9.19
CA ASP A 125 7.24 18.57 -8.62
C ASP A 125 8.45 18.03 -9.37
N PHE A 126 9.30 18.91 -9.93
CA PHE A 126 10.49 18.46 -10.66
C PHE A 126 11.47 17.74 -9.75
N LEU A 127 12.01 16.66 -10.28
CA LEU A 127 12.94 15.80 -9.53
C LEU A 127 14.29 16.50 -9.25
N THR A 128 14.65 17.44 -10.09
CA THR A 128 15.84 18.30 -9.97
C THR A 128 15.81 19.20 -8.75
N ASP A 129 14.62 19.51 -8.24
CA ASP A 129 14.42 20.37 -7.08
C ASP A 129 14.48 19.57 -5.77
N ALA A 130 14.60 18.25 -5.85
CA ALA A 130 14.71 17.40 -4.67
C ALA A 130 16.14 17.46 -4.10
N ILE A 131 16.24 17.63 -2.78
CA ILE A 131 17.51 17.48 -2.04
C ILE A 131 18.03 16.05 -2.15
N GLY A 132 17.12 15.09 -2.27
CA GLY A 132 17.43 13.67 -2.43
C GLY A 132 16.18 12.80 -2.52
N LYS A 133 16.40 11.49 -2.53
CA LYS A 133 15.35 10.49 -2.44
C LYS A 133 15.64 9.55 -1.28
N ALA A 134 14.65 9.30 -0.44
CA ALA A 134 14.72 8.28 0.60
C ALA A 134 14.21 6.94 0.07
N SER A 135 15.02 5.90 0.25
CA SER A 135 14.58 4.50 0.13
C SER A 135 14.09 4.04 1.49
N LEU A 136 12.91 3.46 1.54
CA LEU A 136 12.23 3.09 2.77
C LEU A 136 11.98 1.58 2.75
N TYR A 137 12.57 0.86 3.70
CA TYR A 137 12.34 -0.57 3.84
C TYR A 137 11.69 -0.84 5.20
N GLY A 138 10.50 -1.41 5.17
CA GLY A 138 9.70 -1.69 6.34
C GLY A 138 9.83 -3.13 6.80
N ILE A 139 9.78 -3.31 8.10
CA ILE A 139 9.67 -4.59 8.78
C ILE A 139 8.51 -4.48 9.77
N TYR A 140 7.54 -5.34 9.64
CA TYR A 140 6.39 -5.39 10.52
C TYR A 140 6.37 -6.73 11.26
N ASP A 141 6.58 -6.67 12.57
CA ASP A 141 6.43 -7.83 13.46
C ASP A 141 4.94 -8.13 13.64
N ILE A 142 4.52 -9.26 13.11
CA ILE A 142 3.11 -9.64 13.08
C ILE A 142 2.60 -10.04 14.47
N GLN A 143 3.44 -10.63 15.29
CA GLN A 143 3.07 -11.11 16.63
C GLN A 143 3.02 -9.97 17.64
N GLN A 144 3.99 -9.05 17.59
CA GLN A 144 4.05 -7.91 18.49
C GLN A 144 3.21 -6.73 18.02
N ASN A 145 2.74 -6.74 16.76
CA ASN A 145 2.05 -5.62 16.12
C ASN A 145 2.92 -4.35 16.13
N GLU A 146 4.20 -4.50 15.87
CA GLU A 146 5.20 -3.44 15.92
C GLU A 146 5.90 -3.27 14.57
N GLY A 147 6.14 -2.02 14.18
CA GLY A 147 6.79 -1.66 12.92
C GLY A 147 8.18 -1.09 13.12
N PHE A 148 9.11 -1.48 12.25
CA PHE A 148 10.44 -0.89 12.13
C PHE A 148 10.65 -0.41 10.70
N MET A 149 11.19 0.81 10.56
CA MET A 149 11.48 1.40 9.26
C MET A 149 12.97 1.72 9.15
N GLU A 150 13.61 1.15 8.16
CA GLU A 150 14.95 1.55 7.74
C GLU A 150 14.84 2.60 6.65
N VAL A 151 15.57 3.71 6.83
CA VAL A 151 15.60 4.82 5.89
C VAL A 151 17.02 4.94 5.34
N GLY A 152 17.16 4.89 4.03
CA GLY A 152 18.43 5.02 3.35
C GLY A 152 18.34 6.02 2.19
N VAL A 153 19.49 6.50 1.75
CA VAL A 153 19.64 7.41 0.60
C VAL A 153 20.13 6.70 -0.67
N SER A 154 20.35 5.38 -0.57
CA SER A 154 20.85 4.54 -1.66
C SER A 154 19.71 3.82 -2.39
N HIS A 155 20.11 2.87 -3.27
CA HIS A 155 19.15 2.01 -3.95
C HIS A 155 18.57 0.95 -2.98
N GLU A 156 17.35 0.56 -3.23
CA GLU A 156 16.69 -0.54 -2.53
C GLU A 156 17.19 -1.87 -3.11
N THR A 157 18.22 -2.41 -2.48
CA THR A 157 18.88 -3.65 -2.87
C THR A 157 18.63 -4.76 -1.83
N ALA A 158 18.99 -6.00 -2.15
CA ALA A 158 18.91 -7.10 -1.21
C ALA A 158 19.82 -6.91 0.02
N GLU A 159 20.98 -6.25 -0.16
CA GLU A 159 21.85 -5.87 0.95
C GLU A 159 21.15 -4.85 1.88
N PHE A 160 20.50 -3.82 1.30
CA PHE A 160 19.76 -2.84 2.09
C PHE A 160 18.64 -3.50 2.89
N ALA A 161 17.89 -4.41 2.28
CA ALA A 161 16.86 -5.18 2.95
C ALA A 161 17.43 -6.06 4.07
N SER A 162 18.55 -6.73 3.84
CA SER A 162 19.25 -7.54 4.83
C SER A 162 19.76 -6.71 6.00
N ILE A 163 20.36 -5.55 5.75
CA ILE A 163 20.80 -4.60 6.80
C ILE A 163 19.61 -4.17 7.66
N ALA A 164 18.46 -3.89 7.04
CA ALA A 164 17.25 -3.51 7.75
C ALA A 164 16.79 -4.63 8.70
N ILE A 165 16.73 -5.88 8.21
CA ILE A 165 16.37 -7.05 9.03
C ILE A 165 17.39 -7.26 10.16
N ARG A 166 18.68 -7.13 9.86
CA ARG A 166 19.74 -7.22 10.88
C ARG A 166 19.53 -6.19 12.00
N ARG A 167 19.27 -4.94 11.64
CA ARG A 167 19.01 -3.87 12.62
C ARG A 167 17.75 -4.11 13.45
N TRP A 168 16.70 -4.61 12.81
CA TRP A 168 15.50 -5.02 13.51
C TRP A 168 15.78 -6.14 14.51
N LEU A 169 16.51 -7.20 14.10
CA LEU A 169 16.91 -8.29 14.99
C LEU A 169 17.68 -7.77 16.21
N LEU A 170 18.62 -6.86 16.02
CA LEU A 170 19.43 -6.31 17.10
C LEU A 170 18.64 -5.41 18.05
N LYS A 171 17.72 -4.58 17.51
CA LYS A 171 17.04 -3.54 18.30
C LYS A 171 15.73 -4.02 18.94
N ILE A 172 14.98 -4.84 18.22
CA ILE A 172 13.62 -5.25 18.58
C ILE A 172 13.54 -6.76 18.77
N GLY A 173 13.99 -7.53 17.79
CA GLY A 173 13.91 -8.99 17.82
C GLY A 173 14.60 -9.61 19.03
N SER A 174 15.79 -9.14 19.40
CA SER A 174 16.53 -9.61 20.59
C SER A 174 15.81 -9.31 21.91
N VAL A 175 14.99 -8.28 21.96
CA VAL A 175 14.21 -7.91 23.15
C VAL A 175 13.01 -8.83 23.33
N HIS A 176 12.24 -9.00 22.26
CA HIS A 176 10.98 -9.76 22.30
C HIS A 176 11.18 -11.29 22.22
N TYR A 177 12.25 -11.74 21.55
CA TYR A 177 12.47 -13.15 21.22
C TYR A 177 13.84 -13.65 21.70
N LYS A 178 14.09 -13.58 23.01
CA LYS A 178 15.40 -13.91 23.63
C LYS A 178 15.96 -15.30 23.26
N ASN A 179 15.10 -16.27 23.00
CA ASN A 179 15.49 -17.66 22.72
C ASN A 179 14.95 -18.12 21.36
N CYS A 180 14.87 -17.24 20.37
CA CYS A 180 14.43 -17.67 19.05
C CYS A 180 15.51 -18.50 18.36
N SER A 181 15.08 -19.57 17.70
CA SER A 181 15.93 -20.43 16.88
C SER A 181 15.56 -20.35 15.40
N CYS A 182 14.46 -19.73 15.07
CA CYS A 182 14.01 -19.59 13.70
C CYS A 182 13.23 -18.29 13.49
N LEU A 183 13.25 -17.78 12.25
CA LEU A 183 12.59 -16.57 11.80
C LEU A 183 11.76 -16.89 10.56
N LEU A 184 10.49 -16.46 10.52
CA LEU A 184 9.66 -16.48 9.33
C LEU A 184 9.61 -15.09 8.72
N ILE A 185 10.01 -14.98 7.46
CA ILE A 185 9.92 -13.75 6.67
C ILE A 185 8.82 -13.94 5.62
N GLN A 186 7.87 -13.03 5.60
CA GLN A 186 6.87 -12.90 4.54
C GLN A 186 7.23 -11.72 3.66
N ALA A 187 7.40 -11.95 2.38
CA ALA A 187 7.79 -10.95 1.40
C ALA A 187 6.93 -11.04 0.14
N ASP A 188 6.89 -9.98 -0.64
CA ASP A 188 6.48 -10.11 -2.02
C ASP A 188 7.60 -10.78 -2.86
N SER A 189 7.32 -11.07 -4.13
CA SER A 189 8.30 -11.71 -5.02
C SER A 189 9.08 -10.71 -5.88
N GLY A 190 9.04 -9.42 -5.54
CA GLY A 190 9.62 -8.35 -6.34
C GLY A 190 10.70 -7.54 -5.62
N GLY A 191 11.37 -6.66 -6.37
CA GLY A 191 12.35 -5.71 -5.83
C GLY A 191 13.51 -6.38 -5.10
N ALA A 192 13.83 -5.84 -3.91
CA ALA A 192 14.91 -6.34 -3.05
C ALA A 192 14.67 -7.78 -2.56
N ASN A 193 13.41 -8.21 -2.52
CA ASN A 193 12.98 -9.50 -1.98
C ASN A 193 12.72 -10.54 -3.06
N ALA A 194 13.19 -10.34 -4.29
CA ALA A 194 12.90 -11.21 -5.41
C ALA A 194 13.27 -12.68 -5.11
N CYS A 195 12.31 -13.59 -5.30
CA CYS A 195 12.47 -15.00 -4.94
C CYS A 195 13.54 -15.74 -5.79
N ASP A 196 13.88 -15.21 -6.95
CA ASP A 196 14.93 -15.68 -7.86
C ASP A 196 16.28 -15.00 -7.65
N SER A 197 16.36 -13.95 -6.80
CA SER A 197 17.60 -13.24 -6.51
C SER A 197 18.58 -14.08 -5.70
N TRP A 198 19.74 -14.37 -6.28
CA TRP A 198 20.85 -15.00 -5.57
C TRP A 198 21.39 -14.14 -4.44
N LEU A 199 21.50 -12.85 -4.68
CA LEU A 199 21.98 -11.90 -3.68
C LEU A 199 21.12 -11.91 -2.43
N TRP A 200 19.79 -11.91 -2.60
CA TRP A 200 18.85 -12.03 -1.47
C TRP A 200 19.10 -13.30 -0.65
N LYS A 201 19.27 -14.44 -1.32
CA LYS A 201 19.54 -15.71 -0.63
C LYS A 201 20.87 -15.70 0.13
N VAL A 202 21.92 -15.14 -0.49
CA VAL A 202 23.24 -15.03 0.14
C VAL A 202 23.19 -14.11 1.37
N GLU A 203 22.55 -12.95 1.26
CA GLU A 203 22.42 -12.02 2.39
C GLU A 203 21.61 -12.61 3.54
N LEU A 204 20.54 -13.34 3.25
CA LEU A 204 19.79 -14.06 4.28
C LEU A 204 20.61 -15.19 4.91
N GLN A 205 21.46 -15.87 4.15
CA GLN A 205 22.35 -16.90 4.71
C GLN A 205 23.39 -16.29 5.66
N LYS A 206 23.93 -15.11 5.34
CA LYS A 206 24.82 -14.39 6.25
C LYS A 206 24.11 -14.05 7.57
N LEU A 207 22.87 -13.56 7.50
CA LEU A 207 22.06 -13.32 8.70
C LEU A 207 21.79 -14.59 9.51
N ALA A 208 21.43 -15.67 8.82
CA ALA A 208 21.20 -16.97 9.45
C ALA A 208 22.43 -17.45 10.23
N ASN A 209 23.61 -17.28 9.66
CA ASN A 209 24.88 -17.66 10.28
C ASN A 209 25.23 -16.73 11.46
N GLU A 210 25.07 -15.42 11.30
CA GLU A 210 25.38 -14.41 12.32
C GLU A 210 24.53 -14.60 13.58
N PHE A 211 23.22 -14.81 13.41
CA PHE A 211 22.28 -14.94 14.52
C PHE A 211 21.98 -16.38 14.92
N GLN A 212 22.58 -17.36 14.27
CA GLN A 212 22.31 -18.79 14.45
C GLN A 212 20.82 -19.14 14.34
N LEU A 213 20.14 -18.52 13.37
CA LEU A 213 18.71 -18.67 13.11
C LEU A 213 18.44 -19.49 11.86
N ALA A 214 17.47 -20.39 11.92
CA ALA A 214 16.88 -21.00 10.74
C ALA A 214 15.88 -20.01 10.11
N ILE A 215 16.24 -19.38 8.99
CA ILE A 215 15.38 -18.42 8.30
C ILE A 215 14.51 -19.15 7.27
N THR A 216 13.20 -18.98 7.38
CA THR A 216 12.22 -19.44 6.40
C THR A 216 11.62 -18.23 5.71
N VAL A 217 11.68 -18.17 4.37
CA VAL A 217 11.04 -17.10 3.58
C VAL A 217 9.82 -17.67 2.88
N THR A 218 8.72 -16.94 2.95
CA THR A 218 7.53 -17.22 2.15
C THR A 218 7.21 -16.00 1.28
N HIS A 219 6.99 -16.27 -0.02
CA HIS A 219 6.63 -15.20 -0.95
C HIS A 219 5.15 -15.25 -1.29
N TYR A 220 4.50 -14.08 -1.30
CA TYR A 220 3.13 -13.98 -1.76
C TYR A 220 3.02 -14.23 -3.28
N PRO A 221 1.95 -14.86 -3.74
CA PRO A 221 1.73 -15.02 -5.16
C PRO A 221 1.54 -13.65 -5.86
N PRO A 222 1.82 -13.53 -7.16
CA PRO A 222 1.64 -12.31 -7.91
C PRO A 222 0.24 -11.71 -7.75
N GLY A 223 0.16 -10.39 -7.55
CA GLY A 223 -1.11 -9.68 -7.35
C GLY A 223 -1.77 -9.92 -5.99
N ALA A 224 -1.03 -10.45 -5.02
CA ALA A 224 -1.50 -10.68 -3.64
C ALA A 224 -1.07 -9.59 -2.65
N SER A 225 -0.60 -8.42 -3.11
CA SER A 225 -0.19 -7.30 -2.25
C SER A 225 -1.25 -6.90 -1.22
N LYS A 226 -2.54 -7.02 -1.56
CA LYS A 226 -3.63 -6.79 -0.59
C LYS A 226 -3.63 -7.73 0.63
N TRP A 227 -2.85 -8.81 0.59
CA TRP A 227 -2.70 -9.75 1.69
C TRP A 227 -1.41 -9.52 2.47
N ASN A 228 -0.52 -8.65 1.95
CA ASN A 228 0.71 -8.28 2.63
C ASN A 228 0.37 -7.36 3.82
N LEU A 229 0.58 -7.87 5.03
CA LEU A 229 0.16 -7.20 6.27
C LEU A 229 0.85 -5.86 6.49
N ILE A 230 2.12 -5.72 6.10
CA ILE A 230 2.88 -4.49 6.26
C ILE A 230 2.25 -3.32 5.52
N GLU A 231 1.69 -3.56 4.32
CA GLU A 231 1.01 -2.55 3.51
C GLU A 231 -0.16 -1.90 4.25
N HIS A 232 -0.96 -2.72 4.94
CA HIS A 232 -2.19 -2.28 5.57
C HIS A 232 -2.01 -1.83 7.01
N ARG A 233 -1.06 -2.41 7.75
CA ARG A 233 -0.90 -2.14 9.17
C ARG A 233 0.22 -1.16 9.50
N MET A 234 1.19 -1.00 8.60
CA MET A 234 2.32 -0.10 8.80
C MET A 234 2.34 1.02 7.75
N PHE A 235 2.46 0.70 6.46
CA PHE A 235 2.62 1.71 5.41
C PHE A 235 1.40 2.61 5.25
N SER A 236 0.18 2.08 5.43
CA SER A 236 -1.04 2.90 5.42
C SER A 236 -1.04 3.92 6.55
N VAL A 237 -0.62 3.53 7.76
CA VAL A 237 -0.55 4.42 8.94
C VAL A 237 0.52 5.49 8.72
N ILE A 238 1.71 5.12 8.24
CA ILE A 238 2.78 6.06 7.90
C ILE A 238 2.30 7.06 6.84
N SER A 239 1.64 6.58 5.78
CA SER A 239 1.13 7.44 4.72
C SER A 239 0.04 8.40 5.21
N GLN A 240 -0.80 7.98 6.16
CA GLN A 240 -1.78 8.86 6.81
C GLN A 240 -1.11 9.92 7.69
N ASN A 241 -0.07 9.54 8.42
CA ASN A 241 0.67 10.46 9.28
C ASN A 241 1.44 11.52 8.48
N TRP A 242 1.93 11.16 7.29
CA TRP A 242 2.62 12.10 6.39
C TRP A 242 1.67 12.87 5.46
N ALA A 243 0.38 12.62 5.53
CA ALA A 243 -0.60 13.30 4.69
C ALA A 243 -0.56 14.82 4.88
N GLY A 244 -0.37 15.57 3.78
CA GLY A 244 -0.29 17.02 3.81
C GLY A 244 0.94 17.61 4.52
N GLN A 245 1.96 16.80 4.82
CA GLN A 245 3.29 17.27 5.24
C GLN A 245 4.24 17.19 4.04
N PRO A 246 5.08 18.22 3.78
CA PRO A 246 6.09 18.18 2.73
C PRO A 246 7.19 17.16 3.03
#